data_448d49a4acdc1fb068a4ee3e39a19e6e
#
_entry.id   448d49a4acdc1fb068a4ee3e39a19e6e
#
_cell.length_a   1.000
_cell.length_b   1.000
_cell.length_c   1.000
_cell.angle_alpha   90.00
_cell.angle_beta   90.00
_cell.angle_gamma   90.00
#
_symmetry.space_group_name_H-M   'P 1'
#
loop_
_entity.id
_entity.type
_entity.pdbx_description
1 polymer ?
#
loop_
_entity_poly.entity_id
_entity_poly.type
_entity_poly.pdbx_seq_one_letter_code
_entity_poly.pdbx_strand_id
1 'polypeptide(L)'
;MSDEIDMVLLEAAEKMDKAIEVAREDFATIRTGRANPAMFSKILVDYYGTATPINQLASFQTPEARMILISPYDKGAMSSIEKALRESDLGINPTTDGQIIRVVLPQLTEERRKEYIKVARTKAEDSRISIRNIRRHAKDSLDRLHKDGDAGEDDIRRAEKQLDELTHKHVEHVDEILKHKEAELLEV
;
A
#
# COMPACT_ATOMS: atom_id res chain seq x y z
N MET A 1 -18.38 -25.43 15.55
CA MET A 1 -17.28 -24.78 16.31
C MET A 1 -17.89 -23.80 17.30
N SER A 2 -17.19 -23.44 18.38
CA SER A 2 -17.70 -22.45 19.32
C SER A 2 -17.69 -21.05 18.72
N ASP A 3 -18.57 -20.17 19.21
CA ASP A 3 -18.62 -18.78 18.78
C ASP A 3 -17.28 -18.06 19.00
N GLU A 4 -16.54 -18.45 20.04
CA GLU A 4 -15.24 -17.88 20.38
C GLU A 4 -14.17 -18.23 19.34
N ILE A 5 -14.17 -19.48 18.83
CA ILE A 5 -13.28 -19.89 17.72
C ILE A 5 -13.62 -19.09 16.46
N ASP A 6 -14.91 -18.98 16.14
CA ASP A 6 -15.35 -18.23 14.96
C ASP A 6 -14.96 -16.76 15.05
N MET A 7 -15.02 -16.15 16.24
CA MET A 7 -14.55 -14.78 16.45
C MET A 7 -13.04 -14.64 16.23
N VAL A 8 -12.23 -15.57 16.70
CA VAL A 8 -10.78 -15.56 16.48
C VAL A 8 -10.45 -15.62 14.98
N LEU A 9 -11.12 -16.51 14.24
CA LEU A 9 -10.93 -16.65 12.81
C LEU A 9 -11.39 -15.42 12.02
N LEU A 10 -12.54 -14.86 12.41
CA LEU A 10 -13.09 -13.65 11.78
C LEU A 10 -12.15 -12.45 12.01
N GLU A 11 -11.68 -12.26 13.22
CA GLU A 11 -10.75 -11.18 13.55
C GLU A 11 -9.44 -11.32 12.78
N ALA A 12 -8.89 -12.54 12.66
CA ALA A 12 -7.71 -12.80 11.87
C ALA A 12 -7.94 -12.46 10.39
N ALA A 13 -9.09 -12.86 9.82
CA ALA A 13 -9.46 -12.55 8.44
C ALA A 13 -9.53 -11.05 8.20
N GLU A 14 -10.17 -10.30 9.08
CA GLU A 14 -10.29 -8.83 8.99
C GLU A 14 -8.93 -8.14 9.04
N LYS A 15 -8.05 -8.59 9.95
CA LYS A 15 -6.70 -8.04 10.07
C LYS A 15 -5.84 -8.36 8.85
N MET A 16 -5.96 -9.56 8.29
CA MET A 16 -5.24 -9.94 7.08
C MET A 16 -5.74 -9.16 5.86
N ASP A 17 -7.05 -8.95 5.75
CA ASP A 17 -7.63 -8.11 4.69
C ASP A 17 -7.11 -6.68 4.78
N LYS A 18 -7.03 -6.14 5.99
CA LYS A 18 -6.47 -4.81 6.21
C LYS A 18 -4.98 -4.74 5.83
N ALA A 19 -4.21 -5.79 6.11
CA ALA A 19 -2.81 -5.88 5.70
C ALA A 19 -2.69 -5.85 4.16
N ILE A 20 -3.61 -6.48 3.44
CA ILE A 20 -3.68 -6.42 1.97
C ILE A 20 -3.99 -5.00 1.50
N GLU A 21 -4.94 -4.29 2.12
CA GLU A 21 -5.25 -2.90 1.78
C GLU A 21 -4.02 -1.99 1.95
N VAL A 22 -3.32 -2.12 3.07
CA VAL A 22 -2.08 -1.38 3.33
C VAL A 22 -1.02 -1.71 2.27
N ALA A 23 -0.87 -2.98 1.91
CA ALA A 23 0.04 -3.41 0.86
C ALA A 23 -0.32 -2.75 -0.49
N ARG A 24 -1.59 -2.73 -0.87
CA ARG A 24 -2.05 -2.09 -2.11
C ARG A 24 -1.73 -0.59 -2.13
N GLU A 25 -1.98 0.11 -1.03
CA GLU A 25 -1.65 1.52 -0.89
C GLU A 25 -0.15 1.77 -1.01
N ASP A 26 0.67 0.96 -0.36
CA ASP A 26 2.13 1.05 -0.43
C ASP A 26 2.66 0.79 -1.84
N PHE A 27 2.14 -0.24 -2.51
CA PHE A 27 2.52 -0.55 -3.89
C PHE A 27 2.09 0.54 -4.87
N ALA A 28 0.93 1.15 -4.66
CA ALA A 28 0.43 2.23 -5.51
C ALA A 28 1.36 3.46 -5.51
N THR A 29 2.11 3.68 -4.43
CA THR A 29 3.07 4.80 -4.33
C THR A 29 4.38 4.54 -5.08
N ILE A 30 4.66 3.32 -5.51
CA ILE A 30 5.86 2.99 -6.26
C ILE A 30 5.71 3.54 -7.69
N ARG A 31 6.65 4.37 -8.09
CA ARG A 31 6.66 4.96 -9.43
C ARG A 31 6.90 3.90 -10.49
N THR A 32 6.05 3.91 -11.51
CA THR A 32 6.22 3.12 -12.74
C THR A 32 6.53 4.04 -13.91
N GLY A 33 6.58 3.52 -15.13
CA GLY A 33 6.74 4.33 -16.33
C GLY A 33 5.52 5.19 -16.68
N ARG A 34 4.37 4.90 -16.07
CA ARG A 34 3.12 5.63 -16.32
C ARG A 34 2.75 6.51 -15.15
N ALA A 35 2.18 7.68 -15.45
CA ALA A 35 1.66 8.60 -14.47
C ALA A 35 0.39 8.04 -13.83
N ASN A 36 0.36 8.03 -12.49
CA ASN A 36 -0.79 7.62 -11.72
C ASN A 36 -0.91 8.55 -10.50
N PRO A 37 -2.07 9.20 -10.27
CA PRO A 37 -2.26 10.08 -9.11
C PRO A 37 -1.97 9.40 -7.77
N ALA A 38 -2.16 8.08 -7.66
CA ALA A 38 -1.88 7.33 -6.44
C ALA A 38 -0.40 7.39 -6.03
N MET A 39 0.53 7.66 -6.95
CA MET A 39 1.95 7.84 -6.65
C MET A 39 2.20 9.01 -5.70
N PHE A 40 1.30 9.97 -5.67
CA PHE A 40 1.42 11.20 -4.88
C PHE A 40 0.67 11.13 -3.55
N SER A 41 -0.09 10.07 -3.28
CA SER A 41 -1.04 9.98 -2.17
C SER A 41 -0.41 10.16 -0.78
N LYS A 42 0.86 9.82 -0.62
CA LYS A 42 1.58 9.95 0.66
C LYS A 42 2.44 11.20 0.78
N ILE A 43 2.44 12.06 -0.23
CA ILE A 43 3.15 13.32 -0.18
C ILE A 43 2.40 14.26 0.76
N LEU A 44 3.11 14.77 1.77
CA LEU A 44 2.58 15.73 2.73
C LEU A 44 3.04 17.14 2.33
N VAL A 45 2.09 18.05 2.30
CA VAL A 45 2.30 19.46 1.98
C VAL A 45 2.14 20.30 3.24
N ASP A 46 3.04 21.24 3.46
CA ASP A 46 2.87 22.23 4.53
C ASP A 46 1.78 23.22 4.12
N TYR A 47 0.58 22.99 4.62
CA TYR A 47 -0.58 23.83 4.37
C TYR A 47 -0.88 24.66 5.62
N TYR A 48 -0.43 25.92 5.60
CA TYR A 48 -0.56 26.87 6.70
C TYR A 48 -0.09 26.27 8.05
N GLY A 49 1.07 25.63 8.03
CA GLY A 49 1.69 25.04 9.21
C GLY A 49 1.24 23.62 9.56
N THR A 50 0.29 23.05 8.81
CA THR A 50 -0.22 21.69 9.04
C THR A 50 0.18 20.77 7.88
N ALA A 51 0.84 19.66 8.20
CA ALA A 51 1.17 18.64 7.21
C ALA A 51 -0.12 17.99 6.69
N THR A 52 -0.45 18.22 5.42
CA THR A 52 -1.71 17.79 4.80
C THR A 52 -1.41 16.95 3.56
N PRO A 53 -2.07 15.79 3.38
CA PRO A 53 -1.90 15.01 2.16
C PRO A 53 -2.25 15.82 0.91
N ILE A 54 -1.42 15.72 -0.12
CA ILE A 54 -1.58 16.49 -1.36
C ILE A 54 -2.92 16.24 -2.04
N ASN A 55 -3.46 15.03 -1.94
CA ASN A 55 -4.75 14.67 -2.55
C ASN A 55 -5.94 15.39 -1.93
N GLN A 56 -5.78 15.97 -0.74
CA GLN A 56 -6.79 16.82 -0.11
C GLN A 56 -6.71 18.28 -0.56
N LEU A 57 -5.60 18.68 -1.18
CA LEU A 57 -5.31 20.08 -1.54
C LEU A 57 -5.43 20.36 -3.03
N ALA A 58 -5.53 19.34 -3.87
CA ALA A 58 -5.53 19.49 -5.31
C ALA A 58 -6.27 18.37 -6.01
N SER A 59 -6.71 18.64 -7.24
CA SER A 59 -7.20 17.63 -8.16
C SER A 59 -6.10 17.22 -9.14
N PHE A 60 -6.18 16.00 -9.65
CA PHE A 60 -5.18 15.41 -10.53
C PHE A 60 -5.81 14.96 -11.83
N GLN A 61 -5.12 15.22 -12.95
CA GLN A 61 -5.49 14.74 -14.27
C GLN A 61 -4.26 14.15 -14.96
N THR A 62 -4.46 13.09 -15.72
CA THR A 62 -3.41 12.43 -16.50
C THR A 62 -3.75 12.48 -17.99
N PRO A 63 -3.49 13.61 -18.66
CA PRO A 63 -3.83 13.76 -20.09
C PRO A 63 -3.00 12.89 -21.01
N GLU A 64 -1.80 12.53 -20.57
CA GLU A 64 -0.87 11.65 -21.29
C GLU A 64 -0.25 10.62 -20.34
N ALA A 65 0.33 9.56 -20.92
CA ALA A 65 0.87 8.44 -20.13
C ALA A 65 1.91 8.84 -19.08
N ARG A 66 2.69 9.91 -19.33
CA ARG A 66 3.75 10.36 -18.41
C ARG A 66 3.54 11.78 -17.89
N MET A 67 2.35 12.33 -18.04
CA MET A 67 2.05 13.69 -17.62
C MET A 67 0.95 13.71 -16.57
N ILE A 68 1.17 14.46 -15.50
CA ILE A 68 0.15 14.76 -14.49
C ILE A 68 -0.03 16.27 -14.41
N LEU A 69 -1.29 16.71 -14.45
CA LEU A 69 -1.67 18.07 -14.18
C LEU A 69 -2.29 18.14 -12.79
N ILE A 70 -1.74 19.01 -11.94
CA ILE A 70 -2.17 19.17 -10.56
C ILE A 70 -2.79 20.56 -10.44
N SER A 71 -4.07 20.62 -10.06
CA SER A 71 -4.82 21.85 -9.90
C SER A 71 -5.11 22.09 -8.43
N PRO A 72 -4.36 22.97 -7.75
CA PRO A 72 -4.64 23.30 -6.35
C PRO A 72 -6.03 23.91 -6.18
N TYR A 73 -6.74 23.51 -5.13
CA TYR A 73 -8.03 24.13 -4.77
C TYR A 73 -7.83 25.53 -4.21
N ASP A 74 -6.73 25.73 -3.50
CA ASP A 74 -6.33 27.02 -2.94
C ASP A 74 -5.05 27.49 -3.64
N LYS A 75 -5.14 28.62 -4.31
CA LYS A 75 -4.00 29.24 -5.00
C LYS A 75 -2.84 29.57 -4.06
N GLY A 76 -3.14 29.87 -2.80
CA GLY A 76 -2.14 30.12 -1.78
C GLY A 76 -1.29 28.90 -1.41
N ALA A 77 -1.76 27.70 -1.74
CA ALA A 77 -1.04 26.46 -1.48
C ALA A 77 -0.08 26.06 -2.62
N MET A 78 -0.10 26.74 -3.77
CA MET A 78 0.66 26.36 -4.95
C MET A 78 2.16 26.21 -4.69
N SER A 79 2.76 27.18 -4.03
CA SER A 79 4.20 27.16 -3.71
C SER A 79 4.56 25.99 -2.79
N SER A 80 3.73 25.73 -1.78
CA SER A 80 3.96 24.62 -0.83
C SER A 80 3.80 23.26 -1.50
N ILE A 81 2.82 23.13 -2.41
CA ILE A 81 2.61 21.90 -3.19
C ILE A 81 3.82 21.66 -4.11
N GLU A 82 4.25 22.70 -4.84
CA GLU A 82 5.41 22.61 -5.73
C GLU A 82 6.67 22.19 -4.97
N LYS A 83 6.90 22.81 -3.81
CA LYS A 83 8.03 22.45 -2.94
C LYS A 83 7.97 20.99 -2.49
N ALA A 84 6.81 20.53 -2.04
CA ALA A 84 6.63 19.15 -1.59
C ALA A 84 6.87 18.15 -2.73
N LEU A 85 6.45 18.46 -3.94
CA LEU A 85 6.69 17.64 -5.13
C LEU A 85 8.18 17.58 -5.47
N ARG A 86 8.88 18.71 -5.41
CA ARG A 86 10.31 18.80 -5.71
C ARG A 86 11.15 18.03 -4.69
N GLU A 87 10.77 18.07 -3.42
CA GLU A 87 11.46 17.39 -2.33
C GLU A 87 11.09 15.91 -2.20
N SER A 88 10.09 15.44 -2.97
CA SER A 88 9.67 14.04 -2.92
C SER A 88 10.70 13.09 -3.54
N ASP A 89 10.62 11.80 -3.14
CA ASP A 89 11.52 10.75 -3.64
C ASP A 89 11.21 10.32 -5.08
N LEU A 90 10.22 10.95 -5.74
CA LEU A 90 9.80 10.59 -7.10
C LEU A 90 10.75 11.07 -8.20
N GLY A 91 11.70 11.94 -7.87
CA GLY A 91 12.67 12.46 -8.85
C GLY A 91 12.03 13.30 -9.94
N ILE A 92 11.03 14.10 -9.58
CA ILE A 92 10.24 14.91 -10.50
C ILE A 92 10.58 16.40 -10.37
N ASN A 93 10.44 17.12 -11.47
CA ASN A 93 10.56 18.58 -11.50
C ASN A 93 9.22 19.18 -11.89
N PRO A 94 8.45 19.72 -10.91
CA PRO A 94 7.19 20.38 -11.22
C PRO A 94 7.42 21.70 -11.93
N THR A 95 6.56 22.01 -12.89
CA THR A 95 6.56 23.28 -13.63
C THR A 95 5.21 23.95 -13.43
N THR A 96 5.21 25.19 -13.00
CA THR A 96 3.98 25.97 -12.82
C THR A 96 3.60 26.62 -14.15
N ASP A 97 2.37 26.39 -14.58
CA ASP A 97 1.78 26.98 -15.79
C ASP A 97 0.44 27.63 -15.39
N GLY A 98 0.47 28.93 -15.11
CA GLY A 98 -0.71 29.63 -14.61
C GLY A 98 -1.11 29.14 -13.23
N GLN A 99 -2.28 28.50 -13.14
CA GLN A 99 -2.85 27.97 -11.88
C GLN A 99 -2.70 26.45 -11.76
N ILE A 100 -1.97 25.85 -12.66
CA ILE A 100 -1.80 24.40 -12.74
C ILE A 100 -0.32 24.07 -12.60
N ILE A 101 -0.03 23.02 -11.87
CA ILE A 101 1.31 22.44 -11.77
C ILE A 101 1.39 21.26 -12.73
N ARG A 102 2.34 21.32 -13.65
CA ARG A 102 2.60 20.25 -14.62
C ARG A 102 3.77 19.41 -14.16
N VAL A 103 3.57 18.10 -14.12
CA VAL A 103 4.62 17.14 -13.83
C VAL A 103 4.75 16.19 -15.02
N VAL A 104 5.91 16.18 -15.65
CA VAL A 104 6.24 15.19 -16.68
C VAL A 104 7.18 14.18 -16.05
N LEU A 105 6.77 12.91 -16.04
CA LEU A 105 7.61 11.84 -15.52
C LEU A 105 8.70 11.50 -16.53
N PRO A 106 10.00 11.60 -16.15
CA PRO A 106 11.05 11.14 -17.04
C PRO A 106 10.96 9.62 -17.22
N GLN A 107 11.42 9.13 -18.35
CA GLN A 107 11.48 7.70 -18.61
C GLN A 107 12.37 7.01 -17.56
N LEU A 108 11.93 5.85 -17.05
CA LEU A 108 12.72 5.08 -16.10
C LEU A 108 13.96 4.50 -16.76
N THR A 109 15.11 4.72 -16.13
CA THR A 109 16.35 4.05 -16.50
C THR A 109 16.30 2.59 -16.02
N GLU A 110 17.09 1.73 -16.64
CA GLU A 110 17.21 0.33 -16.19
C GLU A 110 17.65 0.23 -14.73
N GLU A 111 18.57 1.08 -14.32
CA GLU A 111 19.07 1.14 -12.94
C GLU A 111 17.95 1.51 -11.95
N ARG A 112 17.14 2.53 -12.29
CA ARG A 112 15.99 2.94 -11.47
C ARG A 112 14.91 1.86 -11.37
N ARG A 113 14.66 1.15 -12.46
CA ARG A 113 13.71 0.02 -12.47
C ARG A 113 14.14 -1.05 -11.49
N LYS A 114 15.43 -1.40 -11.48
CA LYS A 114 15.98 -2.40 -10.54
C LYS A 114 15.82 -1.97 -9.09
N GLU A 115 16.05 -0.69 -8.81
CA GLU A 115 15.85 -0.12 -7.47
C GLU A 115 14.39 -0.22 -7.03
N TYR A 116 13.46 0.13 -7.90
CA TYR A 116 12.02 0.08 -7.58
C TYR A 116 11.50 -1.35 -7.45
N ILE A 117 12.00 -2.30 -8.24
CA ILE A 117 11.70 -3.72 -8.06
C ILE A 117 12.16 -4.20 -6.68
N LYS A 118 13.33 -3.78 -6.26
CA LYS A 118 13.86 -4.11 -4.94
C LYS A 118 12.99 -3.53 -3.82
N VAL A 119 12.54 -2.30 -3.96
CA VAL A 119 11.60 -1.66 -3.04
C VAL A 119 10.28 -2.44 -2.98
N ALA A 120 9.74 -2.83 -4.14
CA ALA A 120 8.51 -3.61 -4.22
C ALA A 120 8.65 -4.95 -3.50
N ARG A 121 9.75 -5.67 -3.69
CA ARG A 121 10.03 -6.94 -3.03
C ARG A 121 10.14 -6.80 -1.52
N THR A 122 10.77 -5.73 -1.04
CA THR A 122 10.85 -5.43 0.39
C THR A 122 9.47 -5.17 0.98
N LYS A 123 8.64 -4.37 0.31
CA LYS A 123 7.25 -4.11 0.75
C LYS A 123 6.41 -5.38 0.78
N ALA A 124 6.59 -6.26 -0.20
CA ALA A 124 5.90 -7.55 -0.23
C ALA A 124 6.30 -8.43 0.95
N GLU A 125 7.59 -8.50 1.26
CA GLU A 125 8.07 -9.28 2.41
C GLU A 125 7.55 -8.72 3.73
N ASP A 126 7.54 -7.40 3.92
CA ASP A 126 6.96 -6.75 5.10
C ASP A 126 5.48 -7.12 5.26
N SER A 127 4.73 -7.16 4.16
CA SER A 127 3.32 -7.56 4.17
C SER A 127 3.14 -9.03 4.55
N ARG A 128 3.98 -9.93 4.04
CA ARG A 128 3.96 -11.35 4.40
C ARG A 128 4.27 -11.55 5.87
N ILE A 129 5.26 -10.84 6.40
CA ILE A 129 5.61 -10.87 7.83
C ILE A 129 4.42 -10.43 8.67
N SER A 130 3.75 -9.36 8.29
CA SER A 130 2.54 -8.87 8.96
C SER A 130 1.44 -9.94 9.00
N ILE A 131 1.16 -10.57 7.86
CA ILE A 131 0.15 -11.63 7.75
C ILE A 131 0.52 -12.84 8.63
N ARG A 132 1.77 -13.27 8.62
CA ARG A 132 2.24 -14.38 9.46
C ARG A 132 2.17 -14.04 10.95
N ASN A 133 2.41 -12.79 11.33
CA ASN A 133 2.25 -12.35 12.71
C ASN A 133 0.79 -12.39 13.15
N ILE A 134 -0.14 -11.99 12.29
CA ILE A 134 -1.58 -12.09 12.55
C ILE A 134 -1.96 -13.56 12.77
N ARG A 135 -1.48 -14.47 11.91
CA ARG A 135 -1.67 -15.91 12.08
C ARG A 135 -1.16 -16.41 13.44
N ARG A 136 0.04 -16.02 13.80
CA ARG A 136 0.65 -16.44 15.07
C ARG A 136 -0.19 -16.00 16.26
N HIS A 137 -0.61 -14.75 16.29
CA HIS A 137 -1.46 -14.24 17.36
C HIS A 137 -2.82 -14.97 17.44
N ALA A 138 -3.42 -15.25 16.28
CA ALA A 138 -4.67 -16.02 16.22
C ALA A 138 -4.47 -17.45 16.73
N LYS A 139 -3.36 -18.10 16.37
CA LYS A 139 -3.00 -19.43 16.88
C LYS A 139 -2.84 -19.43 18.39
N ASP A 140 -2.15 -18.42 18.93
CA ASP A 140 -1.99 -18.27 20.39
C ASP A 140 -3.34 -18.13 21.09
N SER A 141 -4.28 -17.43 20.49
CA SER A 141 -5.64 -17.29 21.00
C SER A 141 -6.39 -18.63 20.99
N LEU A 142 -6.25 -19.42 19.92
CA LEU A 142 -6.83 -20.76 19.82
C LEU A 142 -6.25 -21.72 20.88
N ASP A 143 -4.93 -21.69 21.06
CA ASP A 143 -4.24 -22.51 22.06
C ASP A 143 -4.73 -22.17 23.47
N ARG A 144 -5.00 -20.89 23.72
CA ARG A 144 -5.51 -20.40 24.99
C ARG A 144 -6.93 -20.90 25.28
N LEU A 145 -7.80 -20.91 24.25
CA LEU A 145 -9.15 -21.47 24.35
C LEU A 145 -9.12 -22.96 24.70
N HIS A 146 -8.19 -23.71 24.10
CA HIS A 146 -8.03 -25.11 24.39
C HIS A 146 -7.53 -25.33 25.83
N LYS A 147 -6.53 -24.58 26.26
CA LYS A 147 -5.96 -24.66 27.61
C LYS A 147 -6.98 -24.34 28.69
N ASP A 148 -7.84 -23.37 28.46
CA ASP A 148 -8.87 -22.95 29.40
C ASP A 148 -10.10 -23.88 29.40
N GLY A 149 -10.12 -24.89 28.52
CA GLY A 149 -11.22 -25.85 28.42
C GLY A 149 -12.45 -25.33 27.67
N ASP A 150 -12.35 -24.18 27.00
CA ASP A 150 -13.45 -23.56 26.26
C ASP A 150 -13.65 -24.16 24.88
N ALA A 151 -12.68 -24.95 24.38
CA ALA A 151 -12.75 -25.59 23.08
C ALA A 151 -12.07 -26.97 23.11
N GLY A 152 -12.65 -27.91 22.40
CA GLY A 152 -12.11 -29.26 22.25
C GLY A 152 -10.95 -29.33 21.25
N GLU A 153 -10.10 -30.35 21.37
CA GLU A 153 -8.93 -30.55 20.52
C GLU A 153 -9.29 -30.63 19.04
N ASP A 154 -10.38 -31.33 18.68
CA ASP A 154 -10.80 -31.47 17.29
C ASP A 154 -11.25 -30.16 16.67
N ASP A 155 -11.95 -29.32 17.43
CA ASP A 155 -12.38 -28.00 16.98
C ASP A 155 -11.20 -27.07 16.79
N ILE A 156 -10.22 -27.10 17.69
CA ILE A 156 -8.98 -26.33 17.57
C ILE A 156 -8.20 -26.77 16.33
N ARG A 157 -8.10 -28.05 16.08
CA ARG A 157 -7.39 -28.59 14.91
C ARG A 157 -8.02 -28.14 13.59
N ARG A 158 -9.36 -28.14 13.54
CA ARG A 158 -10.09 -27.60 12.37
C ARG A 158 -9.87 -26.12 12.19
N ALA A 159 -9.91 -25.37 13.28
CA ALA A 159 -9.67 -23.92 13.27
C ALA A 159 -8.26 -23.58 12.80
N GLU A 160 -7.25 -24.31 13.28
CA GLU A 160 -5.85 -24.14 12.82
C GLU A 160 -5.71 -24.39 11.32
N LYS A 161 -6.39 -25.40 10.80
CA LYS A 161 -6.40 -25.68 9.37
C LYS A 161 -7.02 -24.54 8.57
N GLN A 162 -8.15 -24.00 9.02
CA GLN A 162 -8.80 -22.85 8.40
C GLN A 162 -7.90 -21.60 8.45
N LEU A 163 -7.21 -21.40 9.57
CA LEU A 163 -6.27 -20.30 9.75
C LEU A 163 -5.08 -20.42 8.79
N ASP A 164 -4.56 -21.62 8.58
CA ASP A 164 -3.47 -21.87 7.63
C ASP A 164 -3.91 -21.63 6.18
N GLU A 165 -5.11 -22.05 5.81
CA GLU A 165 -5.70 -21.79 4.49
C GLU A 165 -5.90 -20.28 4.26
N LEU A 166 -6.41 -19.58 5.26
CA LEU A 166 -6.59 -18.14 5.25
C LEU A 166 -5.26 -17.40 5.06
N THR A 167 -4.23 -17.82 5.81
CA THR A 167 -2.89 -17.25 5.73
C THR A 167 -2.30 -17.44 4.34
N HIS A 168 -2.37 -18.65 3.81
CA HIS A 168 -1.86 -19.00 2.49
C HIS A 168 -2.52 -18.17 1.39
N LYS A 169 -3.84 -18.02 1.44
CA LYS A 169 -4.61 -17.20 0.50
C LYS A 169 -4.15 -15.75 0.50
N HIS A 170 -3.90 -15.17 1.66
CA HIS A 170 -3.47 -13.77 1.77
C HIS A 170 -2.01 -13.59 1.34
N VAL A 171 -1.13 -14.53 1.65
CA VAL A 171 0.27 -14.51 1.16
C VAL A 171 0.31 -14.62 -0.36
N GLU A 172 -0.48 -15.51 -0.96
CA GLU A 172 -0.60 -15.59 -2.43
C GLU A 172 -1.08 -14.28 -3.03
N HIS A 173 -2.02 -13.61 -2.38
CA HIS A 173 -2.52 -12.32 -2.84
C HIS A 173 -1.42 -11.26 -2.87
N VAL A 174 -0.57 -11.21 -1.85
CA VAL A 174 0.61 -10.33 -1.84
C VAL A 174 1.55 -10.67 -3.00
N ASP A 175 1.79 -11.95 -3.25
CA ASP A 175 2.64 -12.41 -4.35
C ASP A 175 2.09 -11.98 -5.72
N GLU A 176 0.78 -12.04 -5.91
CA GLU A 176 0.12 -11.55 -7.12
C GLU A 176 0.27 -10.03 -7.30
N ILE A 177 0.08 -9.27 -6.23
CA ILE A 177 0.25 -7.81 -6.25
C ILE A 177 1.70 -7.46 -6.62
N LEU A 178 2.67 -8.15 -6.03
CA LEU A 178 4.09 -7.97 -6.35
C LEU A 178 4.38 -8.27 -7.82
N LYS A 179 3.91 -9.40 -8.32
CA LYS A 179 4.10 -9.83 -9.69
C LYS A 179 3.54 -8.80 -10.69
N HIS A 180 2.36 -8.28 -10.39
CA HIS A 180 1.73 -7.24 -11.20
C HIS A 180 2.55 -5.95 -11.21
N LYS A 181 3.05 -5.52 -10.05
CA LYS A 181 3.90 -4.33 -9.94
C LYS A 181 5.24 -4.50 -10.66
N GLU A 182 5.88 -5.65 -10.55
CA GLU A 182 7.11 -5.95 -11.27
C GLU A 182 6.90 -5.89 -12.79
N ALA A 183 5.77 -6.40 -13.29
CA ALA A 183 5.41 -6.32 -14.70
C ALA A 183 5.24 -4.86 -15.15
N GLU A 184 4.56 -4.02 -14.36
CA GLU A 184 4.41 -2.59 -14.64
C GLU A 184 5.76 -1.86 -14.69
N LEU A 185 6.69 -2.22 -13.80
CA LEU A 185 8.02 -1.61 -13.75
C LEU A 185 8.89 -2.02 -14.94
N LEU A 186 8.62 -3.17 -15.55
CA LEU A 186 9.35 -3.66 -16.73
C LEU A 186 8.76 -3.14 -18.05
N GLU A 187 7.57 -2.55 -18.04
CA GLU A 187 7.00 -1.93 -19.24
C GLU A 187 7.84 -0.74 -19.71
N VAL A 188 8.08 -0.68 -21.01
CA VAL A 188 8.88 0.39 -21.65
C VAL A 188 7.98 1.50 -22.14
#